data_fb1fa0f0b639b07d3fd3d507a3bc4053
#
_entry.id   fb1fa0f0b639b07d3fd3d507a3bc4053
#
_cell.length_a   1.000
_cell.length_b   1.000
_cell.length_c   1.000
_cell.angle_alpha   90.00
_cell.angle_beta   90.00
_cell.angle_gamma   90.00
#
_symmetry.space_group_name_H-M   'P 1'
#
loop_
_entity.id
_entity.type
_entity.pdbx_description
1 polymer ?
#
loop_
_entity_poly.entity_id
_entity_poly.type
_entity_poly.pdbx_seq_one_letter_code
_entity_poly.pdbx_strand_id
1 'polypeptide(L)'
;MTELKTGGAQGYLRIATEEAFAPKEMIDLYAEVLDGDDVDPGFESLMGYYMRHKSERATTIFRRLQDLDDERIADMDERGIDRQVIGITAPGTQILSKDKATTISVLANDQLFEACKRHPDRFTGMAAVAPQDPAHAAKELERAVTKLGMRAVVINSHTHGEYLSDQKFWPILEAAEALDVPLYLHPQTPPRDMIKPFLEAGLDGAVFGFGVETGFHALRLISSGAFDRFPKLQVILGHMGEALPFWMYRLDYMYGAGLKSKRYPFQPELKGQVSDYLKNNFHITNSGMAWEPAIKFTQSVLGEDRVLYAMDYPYQCPPEEVMAMDAMDMPLATKKKFFQTNAEKLFKI
;
A
#
# COMPACT_ATOMS: atom_id res chain seq x y z
N MET A 1 19.64 2.82 26.07
CA MET A 1 18.81 2.45 24.87
C MET A 1 19.78 1.84 23.87
N THR A 2 19.47 0.69 23.32
CA THR A 2 20.29 0.07 22.26
C THR A 2 20.20 0.95 21.02
N GLU A 3 21.35 1.42 20.54
CA GLU A 3 21.42 2.27 19.34
C GLU A 3 21.00 1.44 18.11
N LEU A 4 20.01 1.89 17.36
CA LEU A 4 19.63 1.29 16.07
C LEU A 4 20.73 1.61 15.04
N LYS A 5 21.16 0.59 14.29
CA LYS A 5 22.21 0.73 13.26
C LYS A 5 21.78 0.10 11.95
N THR A 6 22.15 0.73 10.86
CA THR A 6 22.09 0.15 9.51
C THR A 6 23.23 -0.85 9.29
N GLY A 7 23.21 -1.57 8.15
CA GLY A 7 24.27 -2.47 7.73
C GLY A 7 24.18 -3.90 8.26
N GLY A 8 23.03 -4.30 8.81
CA GLY A 8 22.74 -5.71 9.10
C GLY A 8 23.50 -6.32 10.28
N ALA A 9 24.00 -5.51 11.22
CA ALA A 9 24.71 -6.00 12.40
C ALA A 9 23.91 -7.02 13.24
N GLN A 10 22.57 -6.98 13.17
CA GLN A 10 21.63 -7.91 13.81
C GLN A 10 21.43 -9.23 13.03
N GLY A 11 22.08 -9.42 11.89
CA GLY A 11 22.00 -10.60 11.04
C GLY A 11 20.98 -10.50 9.88
N TYR A 12 20.37 -9.33 9.69
CA TYR A 12 19.47 -9.00 8.57
C TYR A 12 19.47 -7.49 8.31
N LEU A 13 19.15 -7.10 7.08
CA LEU A 13 18.81 -5.72 6.73
C LEU A 13 17.35 -5.43 7.09
N ARG A 14 17.03 -4.18 7.41
CA ARG A 14 15.65 -3.71 7.57
C ARG A 14 15.22 -3.01 6.29
N ILE A 15 14.41 -3.70 5.49
CA ILE A 15 13.81 -3.20 4.24
C ILE A 15 12.36 -2.84 4.53
N ALA A 16 12.08 -1.56 4.66
CA ALA A 16 10.73 -1.06 4.92
C ALA A 16 9.96 -0.90 3.59
N THR A 17 8.75 -1.46 3.50
CA THR A 17 8.09 -1.70 2.21
C THR A 17 6.79 -0.91 1.98
N GLU A 18 6.48 0.04 2.86
CA GLU A 18 5.32 0.94 2.71
C GLU A 18 5.70 2.35 3.16
N GLU A 19 6.47 3.02 2.30
CA GLU A 19 7.04 4.32 2.62
C GLU A 19 6.53 5.36 1.62
N ALA A 20 5.97 6.46 2.15
CA ALA A 20 5.26 7.41 1.32
C ALA A 20 6.12 8.61 0.89
N PHE A 21 5.84 9.12 -0.31
CA PHE A 21 6.31 10.44 -0.76
C PHE A 21 5.21 11.18 -1.51
N ALA A 22 5.39 12.48 -1.70
CA ALA A 22 4.51 13.33 -2.49
C ALA A 22 5.33 14.39 -3.23
N PRO A 23 5.29 14.45 -4.57
CA PRO A 23 5.81 15.60 -5.28
C PRO A 23 5.13 16.90 -4.84
N LYS A 24 5.88 18.00 -4.84
CA LYS A 24 5.29 19.32 -4.52
C LYS A 24 4.12 19.65 -5.45
N GLU A 25 4.25 19.32 -6.72
CA GLU A 25 3.24 19.55 -7.75
C GLU A 25 1.93 18.79 -7.45
N MET A 26 2.02 17.60 -6.84
CA MET A 26 0.83 16.88 -6.40
C MET A 26 0.16 17.58 -5.22
N ILE A 27 0.94 18.09 -4.29
CA ILE A 27 0.41 18.89 -3.15
C ILE A 27 -0.29 20.15 -3.67
N ASP A 28 0.29 20.81 -4.67
CA ASP A 28 -0.34 21.99 -5.30
C ASP A 28 -1.69 21.61 -5.96
N LEU A 29 -1.76 20.45 -6.66
CA LEU A 29 -3.03 19.93 -7.20
C LEU A 29 -4.04 19.57 -6.12
N TYR A 30 -3.60 19.04 -4.98
CA TYR A 30 -4.48 18.77 -3.84
C TYR A 30 -5.08 20.07 -3.26
N ALA A 31 -4.29 21.14 -3.19
CA ALA A 31 -4.81 22.45 -2.79
C ALA A 31 -5.91 22.93 -3.73
N GLU A 32 -5.70 22.80 -5.04
CA GLU A 32 -6.72 23.17 -6.03
C GLU A 32 -8.01 22.34 -5.87
N VAL A 33 -7.91 21.04 -5.56
CA VAL A 33 -9.09 20.18 -5.32
C VAL A 33 -9.81 20.61 -4.06
N LEU A 34 -9.07 20.93 -2.97
CA LEU A 34 -9.65 21.39 -1.70
C LEU A 34 -10.32 22.79 -1.80
N ASP A 35 -9.92 23.60 -2.76
CA ASP A 35 -10.52 24.92 -3.03
C ASP A 35 -11.71 24.85 -4.00
N GLY A 36 -12.04 23.64 -4.50
CA GLY A 36 -13.18 23.41 -5.40
C GLY A 36 -14.53 23.34 -4.67
N ASP A 37 -15.62 23.41 -5.47
CA ASP A 37 -17.00 23.46 -4.93
C ASP A 37 -17.54 22.07 -4.50
N ASP A 38 -17.00 20.96 -5.04
CA ASP A 38 -17.45 19.58 -4.76
C ASP A 38 -16.29 18.70 -4.32
N VAL A 39 -15.77 18.98 -3.14
CA VAL A 39 -14.68 18.21 -2.54
C VAL A 39 -15.19 16.86 -2.04
N ASP A 40 -14.44 15.80 -2.30
CA ASP A 40 -14.71 14.49 -1.69
C ASP A 40 -14.58 14.60 -0.16
N PRO A 41 -15.61 14.16 0.62
CA PRO A 41 -15.61 14.35 2.07
C PRO A 41 -14.48 13.63 2.78
N GLY A 42 -14.03 12.48 2.26
CA GLY A 42 -12.90 11.74 2.82
C GLY A 42 -11.57 12.45 2.54
N PHE A 43 -11.43 12.98 1.34
CA PHE A 43 -10.26 13.78 0.97
C PHE A 43 -10.19 15.06 1.81
N GLU A 44 -11.32 15.75 2.01
CA GLU A 44 -11.38 16.94 2.86
C GLU A 44 -11.04 16.62 4.33
N SER A 45 -11.59 15.52 4.88
CA SER A 45 -11.29 15.10 6.25
C SER A 45 -9.81 14.78 6.44
N LEU A 46 -9.20 14.06 5.50
CA LEU A 46 -7.81 13.60 5.62
C LEU A 46 -6.82 14.68 5.19
N MET A 47 -6.79 15.02 3.90
CA MET A 47 -5.81 15.95 3.35
C MET A 47 -6.12 17.40 3.70
N GLY A 48 -7.40 17.76 3.80
CA GLY A 48 -7.80 19.07 4.30
C GLY A 48 -7.29 19.33 5.71
N TYR A 49 -7.35 18.31 6.59
CA TYR A 49 -6.73 18.39 7.91
C TYR A 49 -5.21 18.64 7.81
N TYR A 50 -4.48 17.78 7.14
CA TYR A 50 -3.03 17.91 7.04
C TYR A 50 -2.59 19.22 6.38
N MET A 51 -3.26 19.67 5.33
CA MET A 51 -2.87 20.86 4.56
C MET A 51 -3.25 22.17 5.23
N ARG A 52 -4.39 22.21 5.97
CA ARG A 52 -4.91 23.44 6.59
C ARG A 52 -4.52 23.57 8.07
N HIS A 53 -4.19 22.46 8.73
CA HIS A 53 -3.84 22.45 10.15
C HIS A 53 -2.35 22.69 10.36
N LYS A 54 -2.01 23.73 11.15
CA LYS A 54 -0.62 24.13 11.42
C LYS A 54 -0.04 23.44 12.66
N SER A 55 -0.40 22.18 12.94
CA SER A 55 0.25 21.42 14.01
C SER A 55 1.68 21.02 13.59
N GLU A 56 2.56 20.87 14.57
CA GLU A 56 3.93 20.37 14.34
C GLU A 56 3.92 19.03 13.58
N ARG A 57 3.01 18.11 13.98
CA ARG A 57 2.86 16.81 13.31
C ARG A 57 2.50 16.98 11.82
N ALA A 58 1.48 17.78 11.48
CA ALA A 58 1.07 17.96 10.10
C ALA A 58 2.20 18.59 9.26
N THR A 59 2.83 19.63 9.77
CA THR A 59 3.93 20.33 9.10
C THR A 59 5.13 19.38 8.87
N THR A 60 5.49 18.57 9.87
CA THR A 60 6.58 17.61 9.77
C THR A 60 6.28 16.53 8.73
N ILE A 61 5.07 15.96 8.73
CA ILE A 61 4.65 14.95 7.74
C ILE A 61 4.75 15.52 6.33
N PHE A 62 4.19 16.72 6.07
CA PHE A 62 4.22 17.32 4.75
C PHE A 62 5.64 17.64 4.25
N ARG A 63 6.51 18.09 5.12
CA ARG A 63 7.93 18.33 4.80
C ARG A 63 8.62 17.01 4.45
N ARG A 64 8.44 15.97 5.25
CA ARG A 64 9.02 14.64 5.05
C ARG A 64 8.49 13.93 3.81
N LEU A 65 7.22 14.12 3.45
CA LEU A 65 6.65 13.57 2.21
C LEU A 65 7.37 14.11 0.97
N GLN A 66 7.78 15.37 0.99
CA GLN A 66 8.43 16.03 -0.14
C GLN A 66 9.95 15.81 -0.19
N ASP A 67 10.53 15.26 0.88
CA ASP A 67 11.97 14.97 0.94
C ASP A 67 12.26 13.55 0.44
N LEU A 68 13.10 13.46 -0.58
CA LEU A 68 13.65 12.22 -1.13
C LEU A 68 15.19 12.27 -1.11
N ASP A 69 15.78 12.95 -0.12
CA ASP A 69 17.21 13.17 -0.01
C ASP A 69 17.68 13.19 1.46
N ASP A 70 18.35 14.25 1.87
CA ASP A 70 19.14 14.32 3.12
C ASP A 70 18.33 14.05 4.39
N GLU A 71 17.14 14.63 4.54
CA GLU A 71 16.32 14.42 5.73
C GLU A 71 15.81 12.98 5.82
N ARG A 72 15.34 12.42 4.71
CA ARG A 72 14.85 11.03 4.66
C ARG A 72 15.97 10.05 4.97
N ILE A 73 17.16 10.26 4.42
CA ILE A 73 18.34 9.41 4.72
C ILE A 73 18.71 9.51 6.19
N ALA A 74 18.74 10.72 6.77
CA ALA A 74 19.03 10.91 8.19
C ALA A 74 17.97 10.22 9.09
N ASP A 75 16.69 10.34 8.73
CA ASP A 75 15.59 9.65 9.41
C ASP A 75 15.71 8.12 9.34
N MET A 76 16.12 7.58 8.19
CA MET A 76 16.38 6.14 8.02
C MET A 76 17.55 5.68 8.89
N ASP A 77 18.65 6.43 8.91
CA ASP A 77 19.85 6.09 9.70
C ASP A 77 19.53 6.11 11.20
N GLU A 78 18.82 7.13 11.69
CA GLU A 78 18.36 7.21 13.07
C GLU A 78 17.52 5.99 13.50
N ARG A 79 16.71 5.46 12.58
CA ARG A 79 15.82 4.32 12.82
C ARG A 79 16.43 2.98 12.42
N GLY A 80 17.68 2.99 11.93
CA GLY A 80 18.38 1.79 11.48
C GLY A 80 17.73 1.09 10.28
N ILE A 81 17.05 1.85 9.40
CA ILE A 81 16.42 1.35 8.19
C ILE A 81 17.44 1.35 7.05
N ASP A 82 17.69 0.18 6.50
CA ASP A 82 18.69 0.01 5.46
C ASP A 82 18.15 0.45 4.07
N ARG A 83 16.90 0.09 3.77
CA ARG A 83 16.26 0.42 2.49
C ARG A 83 14.78 0.73 2.68
N GLN A 84 14.27 1.66 1.86
CA GLN A 84 12.85 1.96 1.73
C GLN A 84 12.33 1.59 0.34
N VAL A 85 11.15 0.95 0.27
CA VAL A 85 10.35 0.81 -0.95
C VAL A 85 9.31 1.91 -0.92
N ILE A 86 9.43 2.88 -1.83
CA ILE A 86 8.76 4.18 -1.76
C ILE A 86 7.67 4.26 -2.82
N GLY A 87 6.47 4.67 -2.42
CA GLY A 87 5.33 4.93 -3.29
C GLY A 87 4.69 6.28 -3.05
N ILE A 88 3.82 6.70 -3.97
CA ILE A 88 3.06 7.94 -3.82
C ILE A 88 2.08 7.81 -2.64
N THR A 89 2.00 8.85 -1.80
CA THR A 89 1.11 8.87 -0.63
C THR A 89 -0.37 8.80 -1.01
N ALA A 90 -1.22 8.32 -0.09
CA ALA A 90 -2.68 8.40 -0.25
C ALA A 90 -3.18 9.88 -0.26
N PRO A 91 -4.25 10.16 -0.99
CA PRO A 91 -5.00 9.29 -1.89
C PRO A 91 -4.40 9.14 -3.30
N GLY A 92 -3.15 9.55 -3.52
CA GLY A 92 -2.44 9.43 -4.77
C GLY A 92 -3.07 10.24 -5.90
N THR A 93 -3.07 9.66 -7.08
CA THR A 93 -3.66 10.26 -8.28
C THR A 93 -5.18 10.12 -8.34
N GLN A 94 -5.77 9.23 -7.52
CA GLN A 94 -7.14 8.74 -7.62
C GLN A 94 -8.22 9.81 -7.36
N ILE A 95 -7.84 10.89 -6.66
CA ILE A 95 -8.75 12.03 -6.39
C ILE A 95 -8.76 13.07 -7.51
N LEU A 96 -7.82 12.99 -8.43
CA LEU A 96 -7.63 13.99 -9.47
C LEU A 96 -8.48 13.69 -10.72
N SER A 97 -8.72 14.72 -11.55
CA SER A 97 -9.27 14.49 -12.88
C SER A 97 -8.31 13.67 -13.75
N LYS A 98 -8.83 12.98 -14.77
CA LYS A 98 -8.06 12.11 -15.65
C LYS A 98 -6.76 12.76 -16.17
N ASP A 99 -6.85 13.98 -16.70
CA ASP A 99 -5.70 14.67 -17.31
C ASP A 99 -4.65 15.06 -16.26
N LYS A 100 -5.08 15.54 -15.09
CA LYS A 100 -4.19 15.86 -13.98
C LYS A 100 -3.54 14.59 -13.44
N ALA A 101 -4.30 13.51 -13.26
CA ALA A 101 -3.81 12.23 -12.77
C ALA A 101 -2.76 11.60 -13.69
N THR A 102 -2.98 11.60 -15.00
CA THR A 102 -2.02 11.08 -15.98
C THR A 102 -0.72 11.89 -16.01
N THR A 103 -0.82 13.22 -15.95
CA THR A 103 0.36 14.10 -15.94
C THR A 103 1.18 13.91 -14.66
N ILE A 104 0.53 13.95 -13.50
CA ILE A 104 1.24 13.88 -12.21
C ILE A 104 1.82 12.49 -11.94
N SER A 105 1.21 11.39 -12.44
CA SER A 105 1.78 10.05 -12.29
C SER A 105 3.13 9.92 -13.00
N VAL A 106 3.24 10.44 -14.21
CA VAL A 106 4.52 10.45 -14.97
C VAL A 106 5.58 11.28 -14.23
N LEU A 107 5.22 12.49 -13.80
CA LEU A 107 6.14 13.38 -13.07
C LEU A 107 6.61 12.74 -11.76
N ALA A 108 5.71 12.14 -10.98
CA ALA A 108 6.05 11.48 -9.73
C ALA A 108 7.03 10.31 -9.95
N ASN A 109 6.80 9.50 -10.99
CA ASN A 109 7.69 8.40 -11.35
C ASN A 109 9.08 8.91 -11.76
N ASP A 110 9.16 10.00 -12.54
CA ASP A 110 10.43 10.58 -12.94
C ASP A 110 11.20 11.15 -11.74
N GLN A 111 10.54 11.86 -10.82
CA GLN A 111 11.18 12.38 -9.61
C GLN A 111 11.67 11.24 -8.70
N LEU A 112 10.86 10.20 -8.49
CA LEU A 112 11.26 9.04 -7.69
C LEU A 112 12.42 8.27 -8.33
N PHE A 113 12.43 8.14 -9.65
CA PHE A 113 13.56 7.54 -10.39
C PHE A 113 14.88 8.29 -10.16
N GLU A 114 14.86 9.62 -10.24
CA GLU A 114 16.07 10.41 -9.99
C GLU A 114 16.55 10.27 -8.53
N ALA A 115 15.62 10.15 -7.56
CA ALA A 115 15.97 9.85 -6.17
C ALA A 115 16.58 8.44 -6.02
N CYS A 116 16.00 7.42 -6.64
CA CYS A 116 16.56 6.06 -6.64
C CYS A 116 17.97 6.01 -7.28
N LYS A 117 18.22 6.82 -8.32
CA LYS A 117 19.57 6.94 -8.92
C LYS A 117 20.58 7.58 -7.98
N ARG A 118 20.16 8.59 -7.20
CA ARG A 118 21.05 9.22 -6.20
C ARG A 118 21.36 8.28 -5.03
N HIS A 119 20.39 7.46 -4.64
CA HIS A 119 20.48 6.58 -3.47
C HIS A 119 20.15 5.11 -3.80
N PRO A 120 20.90 4.45 -4.71
CA PRO A 120 20.51 3.14 -5.26
C PRO A 120 20.48 2.01 -4.24
N ASP A 121 21.26 2.12 -3.16
CA ASP A 121 21.29 1.15 -2.07
C ASP A 121 20.24 1.42 -0.98
N ARG A 122 19.61 2.60 -1.01
CA ARG A 122 18.68 3.05 0.02
C ARG A 122 17.23 3.08 -0.47
N PHE A 123 16.98 3.38 -1.74
CA PHE A 123 15.64 3.54 -2.29
C PHE A 123 15.31 2.54 -3.38
N THR A 124 14.05 2.12 -3.38
CA THR A 124 13.41 1.33 -4.44
C THR A 124 12.06 1.97 -4.71
N GLY A 125 11.69 2.18 -5.97
CA GLY A 125 10.45 2.88 -6.31
C GLY A 125 9.29 1.94 -6.62
N MET A 126 8.08 2.32 -6.23
CA MET A 126 6.80 1.83 -6.72
C MET A 126 6.21 2.83 -7.71
N ALA A 127 5.74 2.35 -8.86
CA ALA A 127 5.16 3.21 -9.89
C ALA A 127 3.83 3.81 -9.44
N ALA A 128 3.67 5.11 -9.62
CA ALA A 128 2.38 5.78 -9.60
C ALA A 128 1.73 5.67 -10.98
N VAL A 129 0.42 5.43 -11.02
CA VAL A 129 -0.36 5.39 -12.26
C VAL A 129 -1.68 6.14 -12.09
N ALA A 130 -2.38 6.41 -13.20
CA ALA A 130 -3.69 7.08 -13.20
C ALA A 130 -4.80 6.09 -13.58
N PRO A 131 -5.46 5.43 -12.61
CA PRO A 131 -6.52 4.45 -12.93
C PRO A 131 -7.72 5.06 -13.67
N GLN A 132 -7.90 6.39 -13.64
CA GLN A 132 -8.89 7.12 -14.44
C GLN A 132 -8.72 6.90 -15.96
N ASP A 133 -7.53 6.47 -16.41
CA ASP A 133 -7.24 6.01 -17.77
C ASP A 133 -6.49 4.68 -17.72
N PRO A 134 -7.20 3.55 -17.61
CA PRO A 134 -6.54 2.25 -17.42
C PRO A 134 -5.57 1.85 -18.53
N ALA A 135 -5.84 2.27 -19.77
CA ALA A 135 -4.95 2.00 -20.90
C ALA A 135 -3.66 2.83 -20.83
N HIS A 136 -3.74 4.09 -20.40
CA HIS A 136 -2.57 4.91 -20.13
C HIS A 136 -1.81 4.40 -18.89
N ALA A 137 -2.53 4.05 -17.83
CA ALA A 137 -1.96 3.51 -16.61
C ALA A 137 -1.11 2.25 -16.86
N ALA A 138 -1.59 1.33 -17.71
CA ALA A 138 -0.84 0.13 -18.11
C ALA A 138 0.46 0.49 -18.87
N LYS A 139 0.40 1.46 -19.79
CA LYS A 139 1.60 1.94 -20.53
C LYS A 139 2.59 2.65 -19.63
N GLU A 140 2.10 3.47 -18.71
CA GLU A 140 2.96 4.16 -17.75
C GLU A 140 3.62 3.17 -16.78
N LEU A 141 2.89 2.14 -16.33
CA LEU A 141 3.46 1.06 -15.54
C LEU A 141 4.57 0.34 -16.33
N GLU A 142 4.34 0.01 -17.60
CA GLU A 142 5.36 -0.60 -18.45
C GLU A 142 6.60 0.30 -18.56
N ARG A 143 6.42 1.62 -18.79
CA ARG A 143 7.52 2.59 -18.83
C ARG A 143 8.27 2.63 -17.49
N ALA A 144 7.54 2.75 -16.38
CA ALA A 144 8.12 2.87 -15.04
C ALA A 144 8.95 1.62 -14.68
N VAL A 145 8.48 0.44 -15.00
CA VAL A 145 9.23 -0.81 -14.74
C VAL A 145 10.40 -0.98 -15.68
N THR A 146 10.19 -0.83 -17.01
CA THR A 146 11.22 -1.19 -18.00
C THR A 146 12.26 -0.11 -18.23
N LYS A 147 11.93 1.17 -18.02
CA LYS A 147 12.83 2.32 -18.26
C LYS A 147 13.34 2.96 -16.98
N LEU A 148 12.51 3.00 -15.92
CA LEU A 148 12.85 3.65 -14.67
C LEU A 148 13.21 2.65 -13.56
N GLY A 149 13.05 1.33 -13.80
CA GLY A 149 13.45 0.30 -12.85
C GLY A 149 12.54 0.20 -11.61
N MET A 150 11.30 0.71 -11.67
CA MET A 150 10.33 0.54 -10.59
C MET A 150 10.01 -0.94 -10.37
N ARG A 151 9.74 -1.32 -9.12
CA ARG A 151 9.62 -2.72 -8.69
C ARG A 151 8.24 -3.13 -8.24
N ALA A 152 7.28 -2.23 -8.26
CA ALA A 152 5.87 -2.45 -7.94
C ALA A 152 5.03 -1.33 -8.56
N VAL A 153 3.71 -1.47 -8.51
CA VAL A 153 2.76 -0.38 -8.73
C VAL A 153 1.96 -0.13 -7.47
N VAL A 154 1.74 1.13 -7.09
CA VAL A 154 0.89 1.50 -5.96
C VAL A 154 -0.45 2.04 -6.46
N ILE A 155 -1.54 1.51 -5.88
CA ILE A 155 -2.91 1.98 -6.08
C ILE A 155 -3.49 2.32 -4.70
N ASN A 156 -3.84 3.58 -4.50
CA ASN A 156 -4.45 4.04 -3.25
C ASN A 156 -5.96 3.77 -3.26
N SER A 157 -6.30 2.49 -3.18
CA SER A 157 -7.63 1.90 -3.17
C SER A 157 -8.57 2.39 -4.29
N HIS A 158 -9.75 2.91 -3.99
CA HIS A 158 -10.74 3.27 -5.01
C HIS A 158 -10.37 4.51 -5.82
N THR A 159 -10.87 4.62 -7.04
CA THR A 159 -10.76 5.78 -7.91
C THR A 159 -12.16 6.38 -8.08
N HIS A 160 -12.44 7.50 -7.43
CA HIS A 160 -13.77 8.13 -7.40
C HIS A 160 -14.92 7.13 -7.03
N GLY A 161 -14.67 6.25 -6.04
CA GLY A 161 -15.64 5.24 -5.60
C GLY A 161 -15.69 3.97 -6.46
N GLU A 162 -14.86 3.86 -7.50
CA GLU A 162 -14.76 2.69 -8.35
C GLU A 162 -13.54 1.83 -7.97
N TYR A 163 -13.65 0.51 -8.15
CA TYR A 163 -12.70 -0.48 -7.64
C TYR A 163 -12.04 -1.28 -8.74
N LEU A 164 -10.82 -1.73 -8.54
CA LEU A 164 -10.06 -2.56 -9.49
C LEU A 164 -10.74 -3.90 -9.84
N SER A 165 -11.77 -4.29 -9.09
CA SER A 165 -12.63 -5.43 -9.41
C SER A 165 -13.46 -5.23 -10.69
N ASP A 166 -13.66 -3.99 -11.13
CA ASP A 166 -14.32 -3.69 -12.41
C ASP A 166 -13.33 -3.99 -13.56
N GLN A 167 -13.81 -4.72 -14.57
CA GLN A 167 -13.00 -5.15 -15.70
C GLN A 167 -12.37 -4.01 -16.52
N LYS A 168 -12.91 -2.81 -16.45
CA LYS A 168 -12.31 -1.64 -17.11
C LYS A 168 -10.90 -1.33 -16.59
N PHE A 169 -10.59 -1.68 -15.33
CA PHE A 169 -9.27 -1.50 -14.72
C PHE A 169 -8.31 -2.67 -14.97
N TRP A 170 -8.78 -3.77 -15.50
CA TRP A 170 -7.97 -4.98 -15.69
C TRP A 170 -6.74 -4.81 -16.59
N PRO A 171 -6.66 -3.85 -17.53
CA PRO A 171 -5.39 -3.55 -18.20
C PRO A 171 -4.23 -3.26 -17.26
N ILE A 172 -4.50 -2.67 -16.08
CA ILE A 172 -3.48 -2.42 -15.04
C ILE A 172 -3.02 -3.74 -14.41
N LEU A 173 -3.97 -4.62 -14.08
CA LEU A 173 -3.69 -5.94 -13.48
C LEU A 173 -2.91 -6.84 -14.46
N GLU A 174 -3.30 -6.83 -15.74
CA GLU A 174 -2.63 -7.56 -16.81
C GLU A 174 -1.19 -7.08 -16.99
N ALA A 175 -0.96 -5.76 -16.99
CA ALA A 175 0.37 -5.19 -17.09
C ALA A 175 1.24 -5.56 -15.87
N ALA A 176 0.70 -5.47 -14.65
CA ALA A 176 1.43 -5.84 -13.45
C ALA A 176 1.84 -7.33 -13.45
N GLU A 177 0.91 -8.23 -13.83
CA GLU A 177 1.23 -9.66 -13.98
C GLU A 177 2.26 -9.92 -15.07
N ALA A 178 2.11 -9.31 -16.26
CA ALA A 178 3.02 -9.50 -17.39
C ALA A 178 4.43 -8.99 -17.11
N LEU A 179 4.56 -7.91 -16.34
CA LEU A 179 5.84 -7.33 -15.92
C LEU A 179 6.42 -8.04 -14.69
N ASP A 180 5.67 -8.96 -14.09
CA ASP A 180 6.04 -9.70 -12.88
C ASP A 180 6.45 -8.74 -11.74
N VAL A 181 5.60 -7.74 -11.48
CA VAL A 181 5.72 -6.78 -10.38
C VAL A 181 4.45 -6.81 -9.51
N PRO A 182 4.56 -6.70 -8.18
CA PRO A 182 3.40 -6.69 -7.31
C PRO A 182 2.62 -5.37 -7.42
N LEU A 183 1.32 -5.45 -7.14
CA LEU A 183 0.45 -4.31 -6.94
C LEU A 183 0.30 -4.04 -5.45
N TYR A 184 0.75 -2.88 -4.99
CA TYR A 184 0.48 -2.42 -3.63
C TYR A 184 -0.91 -1.80 -3.57
N LEU A 185 -1.85 -2.45 -2.91
CA LEU A 185 -3.19 -1.92 -2.63
C LEU A 185 -3.12 -1.15 -1.31
N HIS A 186 -2.83 0.15 -1.42
CA HIS A 186 -2.68 1.04 -0.28
C HIS A 186 -4.03 1.64 0.12
N PRO A 187 -4.30 1.87 1.41
CA PRO A 187 -5.55 2.45 1.88
C PRO A 187 -5.79 3.90 1.43
N GLN A 188 -7.07 4.25 1.46
CA GLN A 188 -7.57 5.62 1.58
C GLN A 188 -8.89 5.63 2.36
N THR A 189 -9.47 6.82 2.57
CA THR A 189 -10.78 6.98 3.21
C THR A 189 -11.87 6.25 2.43
N PRO A 190 -12.93 5.74 3.08
CA PRO A 190 -14.08 5.20 2.37
C PRO A 190 -14.67 6.18 1.35
N PRO A 191 -15.19 5.71 0.21
CA PRO A 191 -15.75 6.57 -0.82
C PRO A 191 -16.99 7.33 -0.33
N ARG A 192 -17.36 8.41 -1.02
CA ARG A 192 -18.46 9.34 -0.70
C ARG A 192 -19.75 8.62 -0.25
N ASP A 193 -20.10 7.53 -0.91
CA ASP A 193 -21.33 6.78 -0.60
C ASP A 193 -21.24 5.94 0.69
N MET A 194 -20.05 5.70 1.20
CA MET A 194 -19.79 4.91 2.41
C MET A 194 -19.39 5.74 3.62
N ILE A 195 -18.77 6.90 3.41
CA ILE A 195 -17.98 7.58 4.45
C ILE A 195 -18.80 8.23 5.56
N LYS A 196 -20.05 8.63 5.28
CA LYS A 196 -20.85 9.43 6.24
C LYS A 196 -20.86 8.88 7.67
N PRO A 197 -21.19 7.60 7.94
CA PRO A 197 -21.20 7.07 9.32
C PRO A 197 -19.81 7.03 9.96
N PHE A 198 -18.75 6.94 9.15
CA PHE A 198 -17.38 7.00 9.68
C PHE A 198 -17.02 8.41 10.13
N LEU A 199 -17.35 9.44 9.32
CA LEU A 199 -17.15 10.85 9.68
C LEU A 199 -17.91 11.24 10.96
N GLU A 200 -19.17 10.82 11.08
CA GLU A 200 -20.00 11.08 12.27
C GLU A 200 -19.39 10.49 13.54
N ALA A 201 -18.60 9.42 13.42
CA ALA A 201 -17.94 8.73 14.53
C ALA A 201 -16.45 9.10 14.70
N GLY A 202 -15.86 9.88 13.78
CA GLY A 202 -14.42 10.16 13.75
C GLY A 202 -13.56 8.95 13.42
N LEU A 203 -14.07 8.03 12.59
CA LEU A 203 -13.44 6.74 12.25
C LEU A 203 -13.08 6.61 10.76
N ASP A 204 -13.12 7.68 10.00
CA ASP A 204 -12.97 7.66 8.54
C ASP A 204 -11.54 7.45 8.02
N GLY A 205 -10.53 7.80 8.84
CA GLY A 205 -9.12 7.66 8.51
C GLY A 205 -8.48 6.34 8.95
N ALA A 206 -7.18 6.41 9.24
CA ALA A 206 -6.35 5.28 9.65
C ALA A 206 -6.82 4.59 10.97
N VAL A 207 -7.68 5.24 11.74
CA VAL A 207 -8.26 4.63 12.96
C VAL A 207 -9.05 3.36 12.61
N PHE A 208 -9.86 3.37 11.54
CA PHE A 208 -10.68 2.22 11.16
C PHE A 208 -11.17 2.23 9.70
N GLY A 209 -11.53 3.40 9.16
CA GLY A 209 -12.13 3.54 7.83
C GLY A 209 -11.25 2.99 6.72
N PHE A 210 -9.95 3.23 6.79
CA PHE A 210 -8.95 2.68 5.87
C PHE A 210 -9.03 1.15 5.80
N GLY A 211 -8.99 0.48 6.94
CA GLY A 211 -9.02 -0.98 6.99
C GLY A 211 -10.30 -1.57 6.44
N VAL A 212 -11.45 -0.97 6.75
CA VAL A 212 -12.76 -1.43 6.26
C VAL A 212 -12.84 -1.28 4.74
N GLU A 213 -12.44 -0.13 4.21
CA GLU A 213 -12.50 0.18 2.78
C GLU A 213 -11.54 -0.70 1.99
N THR A 214 -10.28 -0.78 2.41
CA THR A 214 -9.24 -1.50 1.68
C THR A 214 -9.40 -3.01 1.78
N GLY A 215 -9.81 -3.51 2.95
CA GLY A 215 -10.20 -4.92 3.11
C GLY A 215 -11.38 -5.30 2.22
N PHE A 216 -12.37 -4.42 2.09
CA PHE A 216 -13.48 -4.61 1.15
C PHE A 216 -12.99 -4.62 -0.31
N HIS A 217 -12.10 -3.72 -0.71
CA HIS A 217 -11.51 -3.70 -2.04
C HIS A 217 -10.77 -5.01 -2.36
N ALA A 218 -9.94 -5.49 -1.43
CA ALA A 218 -9.23 -6.76 -1.60
C ALA A 218 -10.20 -7.94 -1.80
N LEU A 219 -11.28 -8.00 -1.02
CA LEU A 219 -12.33 -9.02 -1.19
C LEU A 219 -13.09 -8.87 -2.51
N ARG A 220 -13.32 -7.63 -2.97
CA ARG A 220 -13.91 -7.39 -4.30
C ARG A 220 -13.00 -7.91 -5.42
N LEU A 221 -11.68 -7.71 -5.34
CA LEU A 221 -10.72 -8.26 -6.29
C LEU A 221 -10.80 -9.79 -6.34
N ILE A 222 -10.83 -10.45 -5.19
CA ILE A 222 -10.98 -11.91 -5.14
C ILE A 222 -12.33 -12.32 -5.76
N SER A 223 -13.42 -11.71 -5.29
CA SER A 223 -14.77 -12.10 -5.71
C SER A 223 -15.11 -11.73 -7.15
N SER A 224 -14.33 -10.87 -7.81
CA SER A 224 -14.51 -10.58 -9.25
C SER A 224 -13.94 -11.66 -10.17
N GLY A 225 -13.17 -12.61 -9.65
CA GLY A 225 -12.44 -13.59 -10.44
C GLY A 225 -11.15 -13.03 -11.07
N ALA A 226 -10.68 -11.87 -10.63
CA ALA A 226 -9.45 -11.25 -11.15
C ALA A 226 -8.24 -12.20 -11.04
N PHE A 227 -8.09 -12.90 -9.93
CA PHE A 227 -7.00 -13.86 -9.75
C PHE A 227 -7.18 -15.18 -10.53
N ASP A 228 -8.40 -15.51 -10.95
CA ASP A 228 -8.64 -16.61 -11.89
C ASP A 228 -8.21 -16.26 -13.30
N ARG A 229 -8.25 -14.97 -13.64
CA ARG A 229 -7.80 -14.41 -14.92
C ARG A 229 -6.30 -14.11 -14.91
N PHE A 230 -5.80 -13.61 -13.78
CA PHE A 230 -4.40 -13.23 -13.55
C PHE A 230 -3.81 -14.01 -12.37
N PRO A 231 -3.55 -15.32 -12.53
CA PRO A 231 -3.20 -16.20 -11.40
C PRO A 231 -1.80 -15.95 -10.82
N LYS A 232 -0.92 -15.27 -11.53
CA LYS A 232 0.42 -14.91 -11.06
C LYS A 232 0.49 -13.54 -10.41
N LEU A 233 -0.55 -12.71 -10.55
CA LEU A 233 -0.60 -11.39 -9.95
C LEU A 233 -0.39 -11.51 -8.44
N GLN A 234 0.56 -10.72 -7.91
CA GLN A 234 0.78 -10.57 -6.48
C GLN A 234 0.27 -9.22 -6.03
N VAL A 235 -0.45 -9.19 -4.92
CA VAL A 235 -0.96 -7.97 -4.29
C VAL A 235 -0.32 -7.83 -2.92
N ILE A 236 0.10 -6.63 -2.56
CA ILE A 236 0.56 -6.29 -1.21
C ILE A 236 -0.57 -5.56 -0.51
N LEU A 237 -0.85 -5.95 0.72
CA LEU A 237 -1.87 -5.33 1.57
C LEU A 237 -1.24 -4.94 2.91
N GLY A 238 -1.39 -3.70 3.33
CA GLY A 238 -0.82 -3.15 4.55
C GLY A 238 -1.51 -3.65 5.83
N HIS A 239 -1.12 -3.07 6.97
CA HIS A 239 -1.83 -3.08 8.26
C HIS A 239 -2.28 -4.49 8.70
N MET A 240 -1.38 -5.47 8.57
CA MET A 240 -1.67 -6.90 8.83
C MET A 240 -2.83 -7.46 8.01
N GLY A 241 -2.97 -6.96 6.74
CA GLY A 241 -3.92 -7.47 5.76
C GLY A 241 -5.35 -7.03 6.05
N GLU A 242 -5.53 -5.86 6.67
CA GLU A 242 -6.83 -5.26 6.96
C GLU A 242 -7.77 -6.26 7.66
N ALA A 243 -7.23 -7.01 8.62
CA ALA A 243 -7.87 -8.07 9.38
C ALA A 243 -8.40 -9.28 8.54
N LEU A 244 -8.17 -9.33 7.22
CA LEU A 244 -8.63 -10.45 6.38
C LEU A 244 -8.05 -11.81 6.80
N PRO A 245 -6.77 -11.93 7.25
CA PRO A 245 -6.24 -13.19 7.77
C PRO A 245 -7.07 -13.75 8.93
N PHE A 246 -7.63 -12.89 9.78
CA PHE A 246 -8.49 -13.31 10.90
C PHE A 246 -9.86 -13.83 10.42
N TRP A 247 -10.35 -13.35 9.26
CA TRP A 247 -11.68 -13.71 8.73
C TRP A 247 -11.68 -14.91 7.79
N MET A 248 -10.53 -15.48 7.41
CA MET A 248 -10.40 -16.49 6.34
C MET A 248 -11.42 -17.64 6.43
N TYR A 249 -11.55 -18.28 7.59
CA TYR A 249 -12.50 -19.38 7.77
C TYR A 249 -13.96 -18.95 7.50
N ARG A 250 -14.34 -17.77 8.00
CA ARG A 250 -15.70 -17.24 7.81
C ARG A 250 -15.95 -16.85 6.35
N LEU A 251 -14.94 -16.28 5.69
CA LEU A 251 -15.03 -15.90 4.28
C LEU A 251 -15.28 -17.14 3.41
N ASP A 252 -14.51 -18.21 3.60
CA ASP A 252 -14.69 -19.46 2.86
C ASP A 252 -16.07 -20.08 3.08
N TYR A 253 -16.45 -20.19 4.35
CA TYR A 253 -17.74 -20.79 4.70
C TYR A 253 -18.92 -20.02 4.13
N MET A 254 -18.94 -18.70 4.31
CA MET A 254 -20.08 -17.86 3.90
C MET A 254 -20.11 -17.65 2.39
N TYR A 255 -18.95 -17.54 1.74
CA TYR A 255 -18.89 -17.47 0.28
C TYR A 255 -19.46 -18.75 -0.35
N GLY A 256 -19.01 -19.91 0.09
CA GLY A 256 -19.53 -21.21 -0.35
C GLY A 256 -21.02 -21.43 -0.06
N ALA A 257 -21.50 -20.97 1.10
CA ALA A 257 -22.94 -21.02 1.42
C ALA A 257 -23.75 -20.10 0.51
N GLY A 258 -23.23 -18.94 0.16
CA GLY A 258 -23.86 -18.01 -0.82
C GLY A 258 -24.03 -18.65 -2.19
N LEU A 259 -22.98 -19.30 -2.72
CA LEU A 259 -23.00 -20.04 -3.98
C LEU A 259 -24.04 -21.16 -3.97
N LYS A 260 -24.00 -22.03 -2.96
CA LYS A 260 -24.93 -23.18 -2.83
C LYS A 260 -26.39 -22.74 -2.76
N SER A 261 -26.68 -21.66 -2.06
CA SER A 261 -28.04 -21.13 -1.91
C SER A 261 -28.49 -20.26 -3.08
N LYS A 262 -27.59 -19.92 -4.00
CA LYS A 262 -27.82 -18.95 -5.12
C LYS A 262 -28.37 -17.61 -4.59
N ARG A 263 -27.94 -17.20 -3.40
CA ARG A 263 -28.42 -15.99 -2.72
C ARG A 263 -28.11 -14.73 -3.53
N TYR A 264 -26.95 -14.71 -4.18
CA TYR A 264 -26.47 -13.57 -4.96
C TYR A 264 -26.31 -13.98 -6.42
N PRO A 265 -27.19 -13.50 -7.32
CA PRO A 265 -27.16 -13.91 -8.74
C PRO A 265 -25.87 -13.50 -9.48
N PHE A 266 -25.12 -12.54 -8.94
CA PHE A 266 -23.89 -12.04 -9.55
C PHE A 266 -22.61 -12.62 -8.92
N GLN A 267 -22.74 -13.50 -7.91
CA GLN A 267 -21.58 -14.09 -7.25
C GLN A 267 -20.94 -15.12 -8.18
N PRO A 268 -19.71 -14.88 -8.69
CA PRO A 268 -19.06 -15.85 -9.55
C PRO A 268 -18.63 -17.08 -8.76
N GLU A 269 -18.59 -18.22 -9.46
CA GLU A 269 -17.92 -19.41 -8.97
C GLU A 269 -16.41 -19.26 -9.19
N LEU A 270 -15.66 -19.20 -8.10
CA LEU A 270 -14.21 -19.07 -8.12
C LEU A 270 -13.57 -20.47 -8.27
N LYS A 271 -12.37 -20.54 -8.87
CA LYS A 271 -11.60 -21.80 -8.98
C LYS A 271 -11.11 -22.33 -7.64
N GLY A 272 -10.93 -21.46 -6.66
CA GLY A 272 -10.47 -21.78 -5.30
C GLY A 272 -11.34 -21.18 -4.22
N GLN A 273 -11.00 -21.44 -2.96
CA GLN A 273 -11.60 -20.77 -1.81
C GLN A 273 -11.04 -19.34 -1.68
N VAL A 274 -11.74 -18.44 -1.01
CA VAL A 274 -11.26 -17.07 -0.76
C VAL A 274 -9.90 -17.09 -0.07
N SER A 275 -9.72 -18.01 0.90
CA SER A 275 -8.45 -18.17 1.60
C SER A 275 -7.30 -18.67 0.73
N ASP A 276 -7.57 -19.39 -0.36
CA ASP A 276 -6.52 -19.85 -1.28
C ASP A 276 -5.89 -18.65 -2.01
N TYR A 277 -6.71 -17.68 -2.43
CA TYR A 277 -6.21 -16.44 -3.04
C TYR A 277 -5.42 -15.59 -2.04
N LEU A 278 -5.90 -15.47 -0.80
CA LEU A 278 -5.15 -14.75 0.25
C LEU A 278 -3.77 -15.38 0.50
N LYS A 279 -3.65 -16.70 0.46
CA LYS A 279 -2.37 -17.41 0.64
C LYS A 279 -1.45 -17.34 -0.57
N ASN A 280 -2.01 -17.37 -1.78
CA ASN A 280 -1.23 -17.52 -3.00
C ASN A 280 -0.92 -16.19 -3.69
N ASN A 281 -1.81 -15.22 -3.60
CA ASN A 281 -1.73 -13.97 -4.34
C ASN A 281 -1.44 -12.74 -3.46
N PHE A 282 -1.53 -12.86 -2.12
CA PHE A 282 -1.30 -11.72 -1.25
C PHE A 282 -0.01 -11.85 -0.44
N HIS A 283 0.65 -10.71 -0.27
CA HIS A 283 1.68 -10.44 0.72
C HIS A 283 1.16 -9.37 1.68
N ILE A 284 1.53 -9.48 2.95
CA ILE A 284 1.00 -8.62 4.02
C ILE A 284 2.16 -7.85 4.65
N THR A 285 1.98 -6.55 4.88
CA THR A 285 2.95 -5.77 5.66
C THR A 285 2.43 -5.46 7.06
N ASN A 286 3.36 -5.19 7.98
CA ASN A 286 3.01 -4.72 9.31
C ASN A 286 2.94 -3.18 9.41
N SER A 287 2.84 -2.48 8.30
CA SER A 287 2.73 -1.02 8.28
C SER A 287 1.73 -0.53 9.33
N GLY A 288 2.09 0.46 10.13
CA GLY A 288 1.25 0.99 11.18
C GLY A 288 0.83 0.01 12.29
N MET A 289 1.29 -1.26 12.24
CA MET A 289 0.88 -2.36 13.13
C MET A 289 2.12 -3.07 13.73
N ALA A 290 2.94 -2.34 14.48
CA ALA A 290 4.12 -2.88 15.15
C ALA A 290 3.72 -3.75 16.37
N TRP A 291 2.92 -4.79 16.13
CA TRP A 291 2.34 -5.63 17.18
C TRP A 291 2.60 -7.13 16.94
N GLU A 292 3.52 -7.68 17.72
CA GLU A 292 4.00 -9.07 17.59
C GLU A 292 2.88 -10.13 17.49
N PRO A 293 1.79 -10.11 18.31
CA PRO A 293 0.72 -11.10 18.19
C PRO A 293 0.03 -11.11 16.82
N ALA A 294 -0.20 -9.94 16.20
CA ALA A 294 -0.79 -9.85 14.86
C ALA A 294 0.16 -10.40 13.80
N ILE A 295 1.45 -10.08 13.90
CA ILE A 295 2.49 -10.57 12.98
C ILE A 295 2.57 -12.10 13.05
N LYS A 296 2.73 -12.67 14.26
CA LYS A 296 2.79 -14.13 14.46
C LYS A 296 1.53 -14.84 13.98
N PHE A 297 0.35 -14.28 14.27
CA PHE A 297 -0.91 -14.84 13.79
C PHE A 297 -0.94 -14.87 12.25
N THR A 298 -0.63 -13.75 11.61
CA THR A 298 -0.65 -13.65 10.14
C THR A 298 0.35 -14.62 9.51
N GLN A 299 1.58 -14.72 10.04
CA GLN A 299 2.56 -15.71 9.62
C GLN A 299 2.04 -17.14 9.79
N SER A 300 1.31 -17.44 10.86
CA SER A 300 0.78 -18.79 11.12
C SER A 300 -0.29 -19.23 10.13
N VAL A 301 -1.09 -18.30 9.58
CA VAL A 301 -2.20 -18.62 8.66
C VAL A 301 -1.88 -18.43 7.19
N LEU A 302 -0.97 -17.52 6.85
CA LEU A 302 -0.55 -17.27 5.46
C LEU A 302 0.82 -17.85 5.11
N GLY A 303 1.67 -18.07 6.11
CA GLY A 303 3.08 -18.49 5.96
C GLY A 303 4.06 -17.34 6.21
N GLU A 304 5.24 -17.68 6.73
CA GLU A 304 6.31 -16.71 7.03
C GLU A 304 6.80 -15.95 5.78
N ASP A 305 6.73 -16.59 4.60
CA ASP A 305 7.19 -16.01 3.33
C ASP A 305 6.22 -14.95 2.77
N ARG A 306 5.08 -14.75 3.41
CA ARG A 306 4.01 -13.82 2.98
C ARG A 306 3.95 -12.54 3.79
N VAL A 307 4.77 -12.38 4.84
CA VAL A 307 4.72 -11.22 5.74
C VAL A 307 6.00 -10.42 5.60
N LEU A 308 5.87 -9.11 5.34
CA LEU A 308 6.97 -8.17 5.12
C LEU A 308 6.97 -7.10 6.20
N TYR A 309 8.14 -6.51 6.40
CA TYR A 309 8.33 -5.35 7.27
C TYR A 309 8.00 -4.04 6.55
N ALA A 310 7.35 -3.12 7.24
CA ALA A 310 7.09 -1.75 6.81
C ALA A 310 6.97 -0.82 8.02
N MET A 311 7.11 0.49 7.80
CA MET A 311 7.00 1.50 8.87
C MET A 311 5.76 2.37 8.75
N ASP A 312 5.34 2.72 7.53
CA ASP A 312 4.35 3.76 7.23
C ASP A 312 4.96 5.19 7.35
N TYR A 313 6.23 5.35 6.91
CA TYR A 313 6.89 6.65 6.91
C TYR A 313 6.22 7.60 5.90
N PRO A 314 5.97 8.86 6.23
CA PRO A 314 6.34 9.56 7.48
C PRO A 314 5.20 9.64 8.52
N TYR A 315 4.10 8.90 8.34
CA TYR A 315 2.90 8.99 9.18
C TYR A 315 3.09 8.32 10.54
N GLN A 316 3.73 7.15 10.56
CA GLN A 316 4.05 6.39 11.76
C GLN A 316 5.45 5.77 11.61
N CYS A 317 6.42 6.26 12.38
CA CYS A 317 7.80 5.79 12.27
C CYS A 317 8.62 6.02 13.55
N PRO A 318 8.08 5.77 14.78
CA PRO A 318 8.88 5.96 15.98
C PRO A 318 9.95 4.86 16.09
N PRO A 319 11.20 5.19 16.51
CA PRO A 319 12.28 4.21 16.66
C PRO A 319 11.93 3.06 17.61
N GLU A 320 11.06 3.31 18.58
CA GLU A 320 10.59 2.31 19.56
C GLU A 320 9.84 1.13 18.88
N GLU A 321 9.14 1.38 17.79
CA GLU A 321 8.48 0.32 17.02
C GLU A 321 9.49 -0.58 16.31
N VAL A 322 10.56 -0.02 15.75
CA VAL A 322 11.65 -0.80 15.16
C VAL A 322 12.30 -1.68 16.22
N MET A 323 12.61 -1.10 17.40
CA MET A 323 13.19 -1.85 18.53
C MET A 323 12.25 -2.97 19.00
N ALA A 324 10.94 -2.71 19.08
CA ALA A 324 9.97 -3.73 19.46
C ALA A 324 9.90 -4.88 18.44
N MET A 325 9.98 -4.57 17.13
CA MET A 325 10.00 -5.60 16.09
C MET A 325 11.29 -6.42 16.12
N ASP A 326 12.45 -5.78 16.35
CA ASP A 326 13.71 -6.49 16.55
C ASP A 326 13.67 -7.44 17.76
N ALA A 327 13.00 -7.02 18.84
CA ALA A 327 12.90 -7.78 20.09
C ALA A 327 11.90 -8.95 20.04
N MET A 328 11.10 -9.09 18.96
CA MET A 328 10.12 -10.17 18.84
C MET A 328 10.74 -11.53 19.13
N ASP A 329 10.02 -12.36 19.91
CA ASP A 329 10.43 -13.74 20.20
C ASP A 329 10.16 -14.65 19.00
N MET A 330 11.11 -14.65 18.05
CA MET A 330 11.08 -15.54 16.88
C MET A 330 12.50 -15.89 16.42
N PRO A 331 12.70 -17.04 15.74
CA PRO A 331 13.98 -17.44 15.20
C PRO A 331 14.62 -16.39 14.30
N LEU A 332 15.94 -16.28 14.31
CA LEU A 332 16.67 -15.34 13.44
C LEU A 332 16.33 -15.54 11.94
N ALA A 333 16.15 -16.78 11.51
CA ALA A 333 15.76 -17.08 10.13
C ALA A 333 14.40 -16.48 9.77
N THR A 334 13.42 -16.55 10.68
CA THR A 334 12.08 -15.96 10.51
C THR A 334 12.15 -14.44 10.53
N LYS A 335 12.95 -13.84 11.44
CA LYS A 335 13.21 -12.39 11.42
C LYS A 335 13.83 -11.94 10.11
N LYS A 336 14.83 -12.68 9.61
CA LYS A 336 15.46 -12.37 8.32
C LYS A 336 14.46 -12.43 7.15
N LYS A 337 13.53 -13.36 7.14
CA LYS A 337 12.43 -13.38 6.16
C LYS A 337 11.59 -12.11 6.26
N PHE A 338 11.11 -11.82 7.45
CA PHE A 338 10.22 -10.68 7.72
C PHE A 338 10.86 -9.34 7.35
N PHE A 339 12.08 -9.08 7.80
CA PHE A 339 12.76 -7.80 7.60
C PHE A 339 13.44 -7.64 6.24
N GLN A 340 13.85 -8.73 5.59
CA GLN A 340 14.74 -8.67 4.44
C GLN A 340 14.29 -9.56 3.27
N THR A 341 14.41 -10.88 3.42
CA THR A 341 14.43 -11.76 2.23
C THR A 341 13.11 -11.88 1.51
N ASN A 342 11.97 -11.66 2.20
CA ASN A 342 10.66 -11.62 1.55
C ASN A 342 10.55 -10.38 0.64
N ALA A 343 11.03 -9.21 1.11
CA ALA A 343 11.07 -7.99 0.30
C ALA A 343 12.03 -8.13 -0.90
N GLU A 344 13.25 -8.63 -0.67
CA GLU A 344 14.23 -8.87 -1.74
C GLU A 344 13.64 -9.76 -2.85
N LYS A 345 12.97 -10.84 -2.47
CA LYS A 345 12.35 -11.77 -3.41
C LYS A 345 11.18 -11.14 -4.17
N LEU A 346 10.27 -10.44 -3.45
CA LEU A 346 9.06 -9.87 -4.05
C LEU A 346 9.37 -8.72 -4.99
N PHE A 347 10.24 -7.79 -4.57
CA PHE A 347 10.62 -6.61 -5.34
C PHE A 347 11.83 -6.82 -6.24
N LYS A 348 12.52 -7.99 -6.16
CA LYS A 348 13.72 -8.32 -6.96
C LYS A 348 14.83 -7.28 -6.80
N ILE A 349 15.19 -6.98 -5.55
CA ILE A 349 16.17 -5.95 -5.14
C ILE A 349 17.33 -6.55 -4.35
#